data_62862d54648c75f8862af745a8ee7df9
#
_entry.id   62862d54648c75f8862af745a8ee7df9
#
_cell.length_a   1.000
_cell.length_b   1.000
_cell.length_c   1.000
_cell.angle_alpha   90.00
_cell.angle_beta   90.00
_cell.angle_gamma   90.00
#
_symmetry.space_group_name_H-M   'P 1'
#
loop_
_entity.id
_entity.type
_entity.pdbx_description
1 polymer ?
#
loop_
_entity_poly.entity_id
_entity_poly.type
_entity_poly.pdbx_seq_one_letter_code
_entity_poly.pdbx_strand_id
1 'polypeptide(L)'
;MKKVLLLVCSMWLATFAVNAQKYAIIDTKYILDKLPEYSDAQRKLDDIAKGWQKEIEDQQAELDKMYRDFDAEQVMLSDELRKKREDQLFNKEKALRDLQRKRFGFEGDLFKKRQELVKPIQDKVYNAVQKLAVQRSYDFILDKSEGITVIFADPKLDKSEDVLRELGIK
;
A
#
# COMPACT_ATOMS: atom_id res chain seq x y z
N MET A 1 -13.63 62.43 -25.21
CA MET A 1 -13.08 62.18 -23.86
C MET A 1 -13.89 61.16 -23.06
N LYS A 2 -15.21 61.24 -22.93
CA LYS A 2 -16.02 60.23 -22.17
C LYS A 2 -15.92 58.79 -22.69
N LYS A 3 -15.80 58.58 -24.02
CA LYS A 3 -15.67 57.21 -24.61
C LYS A 3 -14.27 56.58 -24.33
N VAL A 4 -13.21 57.41 -24.26
CA VAL A 4 -11.88 56.96 -23.95
C VAL A 4 -11.77 56.62 -22.46
N LEU A 5 -12.44 57.37 -21.60
CA LEU A 5 -12.47 57.08 -20.15
C LEU A 5 -13.21 55.77 -19.85
N LEU A 6 -14.32 55.47 -20.56
CA LEU A 6 -15.03 54.21 -20.45
C LEU A 6 -14.19 53.00 -20.91
N LEU A 7 -13.40 53.14 -21.98
CA LEU A 7 -12.46 52.10 -22.46
C LEU A 7 -11.32 51.84 -21.46
N VAL A 8 -10.78 52.88 -20.86
CA VAL A 8 -9.72 52.72 -19.83
C VAL A 8 -10.26 52.10 -18.56
N CYS A 9 -11.50 52.47 -18.12
CA CYS A 9 -12.15 51.82 -16.99
C CYS A 9 -12.49 50.33 -17.25
N SER A 10 -12.96 49.97 -18.46
CA SER A 10 -13.24 48.55 -18.80
C SER A 10 -11.96 47.71 -18.87
N MET A 11 -10.87 48.26 -19.32
CA MET A 11 -9.57 47.59 -19.36
C MET A 11 -8.97 47.40 -17.96
N TRP A 12 -9.23 48.33 -17.03
CA TRP A 12 -8.84 48.20 -15.62
C TRP A 12 -9.66 47.13 -14.87
N LEU A 13 -10.95 47.02 -15.16
CA LEU A 13 -11.82 45.99 -14.56
C LEU A 13 -11.49 44.58 -15.05
N ALA A 14 -10.95 44.41 -16.25
CA ALA A 14 -10.58 43.10 -16.79
C ALA A 14 -9.32 42.50 -16.11
N THR A 15 -8.52 43.27 -15.40
CA THR A 15 -7.28 42.78 -14.75
C THR A 15 -7.51 42.12 -13.41
N PHE A 16 -8.71 42.19 -12.81
CA PHE A 16 -9.01 41.61 -11.49
C PHE A 16 -9.51 40.17 -11.49
N ALA A 17 -9.69 39.53 -12.65
CA ALA A 17 -10.34 38.25 -12.76
C ALA A 17 -9.41 37.04 -13.02
N VAL A 18 -8.10 37.20 -13.00
CA VAL A 18 -7.18 36.07 -13.21
C VAL A 18 -6.84 35.42 -11.86
N ASN A 19 -7.74 34.58 -11.39
CA ASN A 19 -7.36 33.60 -10.36
C ASN A 19 -6.46 32.55 -11.01
N ALA A 20 -5.16 32.69 -10.88
CA ALA A 20 -4.23 31.63 -11.28
C ALA A 20 -4.47 30.41 -10.38
N GLN A 21 -4.85 29.29 -10.98
CA GLN A 21 -5.00 28.03 -10.26
C GLN A 21 -3.69 27.70 -9.52
N LYS A 22 -3.80 27.45 -8.23
CA LYS A 22 -2.67 27.04 -7.41
C LYS A 22 -2.63 25.53 -7.31
N TYR A 23 -1.52 24.96 -7.69
CA TYR A 23 -1.30 23.53 -7.56
C TYR A 23 0.04 23.24 -6.86
N ALA A 24 0.12 22.04 -6.32
CA ALA A 24 1.34 21.52 -5.71
C ALA A 24 1.57 20.09 -6.15
N ILE A 25 2.77 19.59 -5.91
CA ILE A 25 3.15 18.21 -6.15
C ILE A 25 3.71 17.67 -4.83
N ILE A 26 3.40 16.42 -4.55
CA ILE A 26 3.95 15.67 -3.41
C ILE A 26 4.48 14.31 -3.87
N ASP A 27 5.27 13.69 -3.03
CA ASP A 27 5.73 12.31 -3.16
C ASP A 27 5.28 11.55 -1.91
N THR A 28 4.14 10.86 -1.99
CA THR A 28 3.60 10.14 -0.83
C THR A 28 4.50 9.00 -0.39
N LYS A 29 5.22 8.37 -1.33
CA LYS A 29 6.20 7.33 -0.99
C LYS A 29 7.34 7.93 -0.16
N TYR A 30 7.92 9.03 -0.61
CA TYR A 30 8.97 9.74 0.13
C TYR A 30 8.49 10.15 1.53
N ILE A 31 7.27 10.71 1.64
CA ILE A 31 6.69 11.11 2.91
C ILE A 31 6.54 9.92 3.85
N LEU A 32 5.96 8.80 3.38
CA LEU A 32 5.78 7.58 4.17
C LEU A 32 7.11 7.01 4.63
N ASP A 33 8.12 6.94 3.75
CA ASP A 33 9.45 6.40 4.06
C ASP A 33 10.19 7.22 5.15
N LYS A 34 9.81 8.50 5.34
CA LYS A 34 10.32 9.36 6.41
C LYS A 34 9.61 9.19 7.76
N LEU A 35 8.48 8.49 7.79
CA LEU A 35 7.72 8.27 9.02
C LEU A 35 8.25 7.03 9.77
N PRO A 36 8.76 7.17 11.02
CA PRO A 36 9.21 6.02 11.81
C PRO A 36 8.10 4.96 12.00
N GLU A 37 6.85 5.41 12.22
CA GLU A 37 5.69 4.54 12.38
C GLU A 37 5.41 3.68 11.13
N TYR A 38 5.71 4.19 9.92
CA TYR A 38 5.58 3.43 8.68
C TYR A 38 6.67 2.34 8.56
N SER A 39 7.90 2.69 8.89
CA SER A 39 9.01 1.72 8.96
C SER A 39 8.72 0.61 9.97
N ASP A 40 8.17 0.96 11.14
CA ASP A 40 7.79 -0.01 12.17
C ASP A 40 6.65 -0.92 11.71
N ALA A 41 5.65 -0.37 11.01
CA ALA A 41 4.55 -1.13 10.43
C ALA A 41 5.05 -2.12 9.37
N GLN A 42 5.96 -1.67 8.49
CA GLN A 42 6.58 -2.54 7.47
C GLN A 42 7.36 -3.68 8.11
N ARG A 43 8.21 -3.40 9.12
CA ARG A 43 8.94 -4.46 9.84
C ARG A 43 8.01 -5.48 10.47
N LYS A 44 6.93 -5.03 11.13
CA LYS A 44 5.92 -5.94 11.70
C LYS A 44 5.26 -6.82 10.65
N LEU A 45 4.95 -6.26 9.48
CA LEU A 45 4.38 -7.02 8.37
C LEU A 45 5.36 -8.07 7.84
N ASP A 46 6.63 -7.71 7.69
CA ASP A 46 7.68 -8.62 7.25
C ASP A 46 7.88 -9.78 8.24
N ASP A 47 7.88 -9.48 9.55
CA ASP A 47 8.02 -10.50 10.59
C ASP A 47 6.82 -11.45 10.61
N ILE A 48 5.60 -10.94 10.45
CA ILE A 48 4.39 -11.74 10.32
C ILE A 48 4.46 -12.62 9.07
N ALA A 49 4.83 -12.04 7.92
CA ALA A 49 4.94 -12.77 6.66
C ALA A 49 5.98 -13.89 6.73
N LYS A 50 7.16 -13.61 7.32
CA LYS A 50 8.21 -14.62 7.56
C LYS A 50 7.72 -15.74 8.48
N GLY A 51 6.99 -15.40 9.55
CA GLY A 51 6.42 -16.40 10.46
C GLY A 51 5.44 -17.33 9.74
N TRP A 52 4.55 -16.79 8.93
CA TRP A 52 3.60 -17.58 8.15
C TRP A 52 4.26 -18.38 7.03
N GLN A 53 5.27 -17.81 6.38
CA GLN A 53 6.05 -18.53 5.38
C GLN A 53 6.71 -19.76 6.00
N LYS A 54 7.32 -19.60 7.17
CA LYS A 54 7.93 -20.71 7.91
C LYS A 54 6.87 -21.78 8.31
N GLU A 55 5.69 -21.36 8.78
CA GLU A 55 4.58 -22.27 9.08
C GLU A 55 4.24 -23.14 7.86
N ILE A 56 4.17 -22.55 6.68
CA ILE A 56 3.87 -23.24 5.42
C ILE A 56 5.02 -24.18 5.02
N GLU A 57 6.27 -23.75 5.15
CA GLU A 57 7.46 -24.57 4.86
C GLU A 57 7.52 -25.80 5.77
N ASP A 58 7.27 -25.63 7.07
CA ASP A 58 7.23 -26.73 8.04
C ASP A 58 6.12 -27.73 7.69
N GLN A 59 4.91 -27.24 7.30
CA GLN A 59 3.80 -28.10 6.85
C GLN A 59 4.10 -28.81 5.52
N GLN A 60 4.80 -28.14 4.60
CA GLN A 60 5.25 -28.75 3.34
C GLN A 60 6.27 -29.87 3.62
N ALA A 61 7.24 -29.61 4.47
CA ALA A 61 8.26 -30.61 4.84
C ALA A 61 7.63 -31.86 5.51
N GLU A 62 6.60 -31.65 6.35
CA GLU A 62 5.82 -32.74 6.93
C GLU A 62 5.06 -33.55 5.86
N LEU A 63 4.40 -32.89 4.92
CA LEU A 63 3.71 -33.52 3.80
C LEU A 63 4.68 -34.33 2.92
N ASP A 64 5.85 -33.76 2.60
CA ASP A 64 6.89 -34.44 1.81
C ASP A 64 7.41 -35.68 2.53
N LYS A 65 7.50 -35.64 3.86
CA LYS A 65 7.84 -36.82 4.66
C LYS A 65 6.75 -37.86 4.58
N MET A 66 5.49 -37.47 4.73
CA MET A 66 4.35 -38.40 4.63
C MET A 66 4.30 -39.11 3.25
N TYR A 67 4.61 -38.39 2.17
CA TYR A 67 4.71 -38.98 0.82
C TYR A 67 5.83 -40.03 0.75
N ARG A 68 7.03 -39.70 1.23
CA ARG A 68 8.16 -40.64 1.25
C ARG A 68 7.84 -41.91 2.09
N ASP A 69 7.23 -41.72 3.25
CA ASP A 69 6.85 -42.85 4.12
C ASP A 69 5.80 -43.72 3.42
N PHE A 70 4.81 -43.10 2.77
CA PHE A 70 3.79 -43.83 2.02
C PHE A 70 4.38 -44.63 0.84
N ASP A 71 5.28 -43.99 0.04
CA ASP A 71 5.96 -44.69 -1.08
C ASP A 71 6.76 -45.89 -0.64
N ALA A 72 7.37 -45.85 0.53
CA ALA A 72 8.14 -46.94 1.10
C ALA A 72 7.23 -48.11 1.60
N GLU A 73 6.04 -47.79 2.10
CA GLU A 73 5.16 -48.74 2.76
C GLU A 73 4.04 -49.30 1.87
N GLN A 74 3.66 -48.58 0.78
CA GLN A 74 2.44 -48.83 0.01
C GLN A 74 2.31 -50.25 -0.54
N VAL A 75 3.42 -50.92 -0.87
CA VAL A 75 3.43 -52.30 -1.40
C VAL A 75 3.14 -53.33 -0.31
N MET A 76 3.27 -52.99 0.96
CA MET A 76 3.04 -53.86 2.09
C MET A 76 1.69 -53.58 2.77
N LEU A 77 0.98 -52.54 2.40
CA LEU A 77 -0.28 -52.17 2.99
C LEU A 77 -1.45 -52.94 2.37
N SER A 78 -2.45 -53.30 3.19
CA SER A 78 -3.73 -53.73 2.68
C SER A 78 -4.43 -52.63 1.91
N ASP A 79 -5.36 -52.94 1.02
CA ASP A 79 -6.10 -51.96 0.22
C ASP A 79 -6.82 -50.94 1.10
N GLU A 80 -7.36 -51.34 2.22
CA GLU A 80 -8.01 -50.44 3.18
C GLU A 80 -7.03 -49.48 3.83
N LEU A 81 -5.87 -49.95 4.26
CA LEU A 81 -4.83 -49.11 4.87
C LEU A 81 -4.20 -48.15 3.83
N ARG A 82 -4.01 -48.65 2.61
CA ARG A 82 -3.51 -47.79 1.49
C ARG A 82 -4.47 -46.63 1.25
N LYS A 83 -5.75 -46.92 1.06
CA LYS A 83 -6.79 -45.89 0.87
C LYS A 83 -6.81 -44.88 2.02
N LYS A 84 -6.73 -45.37 3.26
CA LYS A 84 -6.68 -44.49 4.43
C LYS A 84 -5.47 -43.54 4.40
N ARG A 85 -4.29 -44.03 3.95
CA ARG A 85 -3.08 -43.18 3.82
C ARG A 85 -3.22 -42.18 2.68
N GLU A 86 -3.76 -42.57 1.54
CA GLU A 86 -4.07 -41.69 0.42
C GLU A 86 -5.02 -40.56 0.83
N ASP A 87 -6.09 -40.86 1.57
CA ASP A 87 -7.03 -39.89 2.09
C ASP A 87 -6.36 -38.93 3.09
N GLN A 88 -5.44 -39.43 3.92
CA GLN A 88 -4.63 -38.55 4.83
C GLN A 88 -3.74 -37.58 4.06
N LEU A 89 -3.01 -38.04 3.04
CA LEU A 89 -2.17 -37.24 2.17
C LEU A 89 -3.01 -36.19 1.46
N PHE A 90 -4.10 -36.57 0.84
CA PHE A 90 -5.02 -35.67 0.17
C PHE A 90 -5.55 -34.56 1.09
N ASN A 91 -5.97 -34.92 2.30
CA ASN A 91 -6.49 -33.98 3.28
C ASN A 91 -5.39 -33.02 3.76
N LYS A 92 -4.16 -33.52 3.99
CA LYS A 92 -3.02 -32.71 4.41
C LYS A 92 -2.62 -31.72 3.30
N GLU A 93 -2.55 -32.18 2.06
CA GLU A 93 -2.27 -31.34 0.89
C GLU A 93 -3.33 -30.24 0.70
N LYS A 94 -4.61 -30.64 0.83
CA LYS A 94 -5.71 -29.66 0.78
C LYS A 94 -5.58 -28.61 1.88
N ALA A 95 -5.33 -29.05 3.11
CA ALA A 95 -5.17 -28.14 4.25
C ALA A 95 -3.99 -27.17 4.05
N LEU A 96 -2.88 -27.63 3.47
CA LEU A 96 -1.73 -26.78 3.15
C LEU A 96 -2.06 -25.72 2.08
N ARG A 97 -2.74 -26.13 1.00
CA ARG A 97 -3.21 -25.18 -0.03
C ARG A 97 -4.18 -24.14 0.54
N ASP A 98 -5.09 -24.57 1.40
CA ASP A 98 -6.05 -23.68 2.05
C ASP A 98 -5.35 -22.71 3.01
N LEU A 99 -4.33 -23.17 3.76
CA LEU A 99 -3.48 -22.33 4.60
C LEU A 99 -2.73 -21.27 3.77
N GLN A 100 -2.08 -21.67 2.67
CA GLN A 100 -1.39 -20.74 1.77
C GLN A 100 -2.32 -19.67 1.24
N ARG A 101 -3.52 -20.08 0.78
CA ARG A 101 -4.54 -19.13 0.28
C ARG A 101 -5.04 -18.21 1.38
N LYS A 102 -5.27 -18.73 2.57
CA LYS A 102 -5.70 -17.95 3.74
C LYS A 102 -4.67 -16.89 4.11
N ARG A 103 -3.37 -17.26 4.15
CA ARG A 103 -2.30 -16.34 4.56
C ARG A 103 -1.97 -15.32 3.48
N PHE A 104 -1.76 -15.77 2.22
CA PHE A 104 -1.17 -14.97 1.14
C PHE A 104 -2.09 -14.78 -0.07
N GLY A 105 -3.28 -15.37 -0.06
CA GLY A 105 -4.24 -15.22 -1.17
C GLY A 105 -4.81 -13.81 -1.28
N PHE A 106 -5.60 -13.60 -2.32
CA PHE A 106 -6.33 -12.34 -2.50
C PHE A 106 -7.22 -12.07 -1.26
N GLU A 107 -7.10 -10.87 -0.70
CA GLU A 107 -7.73 -10.48 0.58
C GLU A 107 -7.44 -11.42 1.77
N GLY A 108 -6.32 -12.13 1.72
CA GLY A 108 -5.86 -13.02 2.79
C GLY A 108 -5.44 -12.29 4.06
N ASP A 109 -4.92 -13.06 5.01
CA ASP A 109 -4.54 -12.53 6.32
C ASP A 109 -3.46 -11.43 6.22
N LEU A 110 -2.49 -11.55 5.28
CA LEU A 110 -1.44 -10.55 5.08
C LEU A 110 -2.01 -9.23 4.56
N PHE A 111 -2.95 -9.30 3.62
CA PHE A 111 -3.64 -8.11 3.13
C PHE A 111 -4.38 -7.39 4.27
N LYS A 112 -5.12 -8.14 5.10
CA LYS A 112 -5.83 -7.58 6.26
C LYS A 112 -4.88 -6.94 7.27
N LYS A 113 -3.72 -7.58 7.54
CA LYS A 113 -2.70 -7.02 8.42
C LYS A 113 -2.07 -5.76 7.85
N ARG A 114 -1.88 -5.67 6.53
CA ARG A 114 -1.42 -4.45 5.89
C ARG A 114 -2.46 -3.32 6.04
N GLN A 115 -3.74 -3.61 5.81
CA GLN A 115 -4.81 -2.65 6.03
C GLN A 115 -4.83 -2.15 7.49
N GLU A 116 -4.69 -3.05 8.45
CA GLU A 116 -4.69 -2.72 9.88
C GLU A 116 -3.51 -1.82 10.28
N LEU A 117 -2.31 -2.12 9.78
CA LEU A 117 -1.08 -1.46 10.23
C LEU A 117 -0.70 -0.22 9.39
N VAL A 118 -0.94 -0.24 8.09
CA VAL A 118 -0.47 0.80 7.17
C VAL A 118 -1.54 1.82 6.87
N LYS A 119 -2.81 1.40 6.72
CA LYS A 119 -3.89 2.32 6.38
C LYS A 119 -4.02 3.52 7.34
N PRO A 120 -3.96 3.37 8.68
CA PRO A 120 -4.04 4.51 9.58
C PRO A 120 -2.94 5.55 9.34
N ILE A 121 -1.73 5.09 8.95
CA ILE A 121 -0.60 5.97 8.65
C ILE A 121 -0.84 6.72 7.33
N GLN A 122 -1.35 6.04 6.32
CA GLN A 122 -1.74 6.67 5.05
C GLN A 122 -2.86 7.69 5.26
N ASP A 123 -3.87 7.37 6.06
CA ASP A 123 -4.96 8.29 6.40
C ASP A 123 -4.42 9.56 7.12
N LYS A 124 -3.41 9.40 7.99
CA LYS A 124 -2.74 10.51 8.67
C LYS A 124 -1.99 11.42 7.67
N VAL A 125 -1.25 10.83 6.72
CA VAL A 125 -0.60 11.58 5.64
C VAL A 125 -1.63 12.31 4.78
N TYR A 126 -2.70 11.63 4.37
CA TYR A 126 -3.78 12.23 3.60
C TYR A 126 -4.41 13.44 4.30
N ASN A 127 -4.69 13.32 5.59
CA ASN A 127 -5.24 14.42 6.40
C ASN A 127 -4.27 15.61 6.47
N ALA A 128 -2.96 15.36 6.58
CA ALA A 128 -1.95 16.42 6.56
C ALA A 128 -1.88 17.12 5.20
N VAL A 129 -1.97 16.37 4.10
CA VAL A 129 -2.06 16.92 2.74
C VAL A 129 -3.29 17.79 2.56
N GLN A 130 -4.46 17.31 3.00
CA GLN A 130 -5.70 18.11 2.94
C GLN A 130 -5.59 19.41 3.74
N LYS A 131 -5.04 19.34 4.96
CA LYS A 131 -4.83 20.51 5.80
C LYS A 131 -3.92 21.52 5.13
N LEU A 132 -2.80 21.06 4.55
CA LEU A 132 -1.88 21.90 3.78
C LEU A 132 -2.58 22.55 2.57
N ALA A 133 -3.39 21.77 1.84
CA ALA A 133 -4.14 22.27 0.67
C ALA A 133 -5.04 23.45 1.06
N VAL A 134 -5.83 23.29 2.14
CA VAL A 134 -6.72 24.33 2.65
C VAL A 134 -5.92 25.56 3.12
N GLN A 135 -4.88 25.37 3.93
CA GLN A 135 -4.07 26.45 4.48
C GLN A 135 -3.37 27.29 3.41
N ARG A 136 -2.95 26.65 2.31
CA ARG A 136 -2.21 27.30 1.22
C ARG A 136 -3.10 27.67 0.02
N SER A 137 -4.41 27.33 0.10
CA SER A 137 -5.37 27.55 -0.98
C SER A 137 -4.90 26.91 -2.30
N TYR A 138 -4.47 25.63 -2.24
CA TYR A 138 -4.23 24.83 -3.43
C TYR A 138 -5.55 24.31 -3.97
N ASP A 139 -5.76 24.45 -5.28
CA ASP A 139 -6.96 23.91 -5.96
C ASP A 139 -6.83 22.40 -6.14
N PHE A 140 -5.59 21.89 -6.35
CA PHE A 140 -5.28 20.47 -6.40
C PHE A 140 -3.82 20.20 -6.05
N ILE A 141 -3.58 18.96 -5.57
CA ILE A 141 -2.25 18.44 -5.27
C ILE A 141 -2.09 17.13 -6.04
N LEU A 142 -1.01 17.01 -6.81
CA LEU A 142 -0.65 15.82 -7.57
C LEU A 142 0.35 15.00 -6.79
N ASP A 143 0.12 13.68 -6.72
CA ASP A 143 1.10 12.73 -6.19
C ASP A 143 1.96 12.19 -7.33
N LYS A 144 3.28 12.39 -7.24
CA LYS A 144 4.24 11.88 -8.23
C LYS A 144 4.77 10.49 -7.93
N SER A 145 4.39 9.90 -6.78
CA SER A 145 4.91 8.60 -6.34
C SER A 145 4.35 7.43 -7.14
N GLU A 146 3.08 7.51 -7.58
CA GLU A 146 2.40 6.44 -8.30
C GLU A 146 1.40 6.99 -9.33
N GLY A 147 1.27 6.31 -10.47
CA GLY A 147 0.18 6.47 -11.44
C GLY A 147 0.24 7.69 -12.35
N ILE A 148 0.82 8.81 -11.95
CA ILE A 148 0.95 10.02 -12.77
C ILE A 148 2.40 10.20 -13.16
N THR A 149 2.68 10.16 -14.48
CA THR A 149 4.04 10.43 -14.98
C THR A 149 4.28 11.94 -14.98
N VAL A 150 5.00 12.43 -13.98
CA VAL A 150 5.51 13.81 -13.95
C VAL A 150 6.93 13.79 -14.50
N ILE A 151 7.10 14.23 -15.78
CA ILE A 151 8.42 14.27 -16.43
C ILE A 151 9.28 15.41 -15.86
N PHE A 152 8.66 16.54 -15.55
CA PHE A 152 9.32 17.71 -14.96
C PHE A 152 8.34 18.49 -14.09
N ALA A 153 8.83 18.95 -12.95
CA ALA A 153 8.15 19.91 -12.12
C ALA A 153 9.20 20.87 -11.51
N ASP A 154 8.88 22.16 -11.41
CA ASP A 154 9.71 23.10 -10.67
C ASP A 154 9.80 22.61 -9.19
N PRO A 155 11.01 22.49 -8.61
CA PRO A 155 11.18 22.08 -7.22
C PRO A 155 10.37 22.92 -6.22
N LYS A 156 10.06 24.15 -6.55
CA LYS A 156 9.21 25.03 -5.72
C LYS A 156 7.78 24.52 -5.56
N LEU A 157 7.30 23.70 -6.50
CA LEU A 157 5.98 23.09 -6.47
C LEU A 157 5.92 21.83 -5.59
N ASP A 158 7.07 21.22 -5.32
CA ASP A 158 7.14 20.06 -4.42
C ASP A 158 6.92 20.51 -2.97
N LYS A 159 5.90 19.94 -2.36
CA LYS A 159 5.46 20.25 -0.99
C LYS A 159 5.57 19.06 -0.05
N SER A 160 6.32 18.02 -0.43
CA SER A 160 6.52 16.83 0.41
C SER A 160 7.09 17.18 1.79
N GLU A 161 8.08 18.09 1.83
CA GLU A 161 8.66 18.59 3.08
C GLU A 161 7.67 19.44 3.91
N ASP A 162 6.78 20.18 3.24
CA ASP A 162 5.73 20.93 3.93
C ASP A 162 4.75 19.97 4.63
N VAL A 163 4.41 18.83 3.97
CA VAL A 163 3.58 17.78 4.56
C VAL A 163 4.28 17.10 5.75
N LEU A 164 5.59 16.82 5.62
CA LEU A 164 6.36 16.24 6.74
C LEU A 164 6.37 17.17 7.97
N ARG A 165 6.54 18.49 7.75
CA ARG A 165 6.44 19.46 8.84
C ARG A 165 5.04 19.48 9.49
N GLU A 166 3.98 19.36 8.68
CA GLU A 166 2.60 19.26 9.19
C GLU A 166 2.38 18.00 10.02
N LEU A 167 3.10 16.92 9.72
CA LEU A 167 3.13 15.67 10.48
C LEU A 167 4.05 15.72 11.71
N GLY A 168 4.77 16.85 11.93
CA GLY A 168 5.69 17.03 13.05
C GLY A 168 7.08 16.41 12.84
N ILE A 169 7.41 16.01 11.62
CA ILE A 169 8.73 15.48 11.24
C ILE A 169 9.62 16.66 10.82
N LYS A 170 10.84 16.70 11.35
CA LYS A 170 11.85 17.74 11.05
C LYS A 170 12.90 17.22 10.08
#